data_c100214dc6803b1fb13c1e22aab58de5
#
_entry.id   c100214dc6803b1fb13c1e22aab58de5
#
_cell.length_a   1.000
_cell.length_b   1.000
_cell.length_c   1.000
_cell.angle_alpha   90.00
_cell.angle_beta   90.00
_cell.angle_gamma   90.00
#
_symmetry.space_group_name_H-M   'P 1'
#
loop_
_entity.id
_entity.type
_entity.pdbx_description
1 polymer ?
#
loop_
_entity_poly.entity_id
_entity_poly.type
_entity_poly.pdbx_seq_one_letter_code
_entity_poly.pdbx_strand_id
1 'polypeptide(L)'
;MATAVSLSFSRALLHTSAPRSSFHRRVSVSGAGSALPDARRLCRRSLAVSAAAGAPPLDAGTTAWDALRGVSVFAAGTGHAVPLRDLWDPSEGVVVVALLRHFGCFCCWELASDLKKSMPKFESAGAKLIAIGVGTSDKARILADGLPFPVDSLYADPERKAYDVLGLYHGLGRTLFSPASAKIYSRLDSIKEATKNYTLKGTPADLTGVMQQGGMFVFKGKQLVYAWRDEGTGDHAPLDDVLRMCRQVPIA
;
A
#
# COMPACT_ATOMS: atom_id res chain seq x y z
N MET A 1 12.33 39.08 41.15
CA MET A 1 12.24 40.29 40.31
C MET A 1 12.20 39.83 38.86
N ALA A 2 11.00 39.89 38.30
CA ALA A 2 10.72 39.44 36.94
C ALA A 2 10.71 40.66 36.02
N THR A 3 11.39 40.60 34.91
CA THR A 3 11.29 41.61 33.84
C THR A 3 10.72 40.91 32.58
N ALA A 4 9.46 41.25 32.28
CA ALA A 4 8.80 40.89 31.05
C ALA A 4 9.24 41.86 29.95
N VAL A 5 9.60 41.32 28.77
CA VAL A 5 9.82 42.10 27.55
C VAL A 5 8.70 41.78 26.59
N SER A 6 7.85 42.78 26.36
CA SER A 6 6.78 42.80 25.38
C SER A 6 7.34 43.30 24.05
N LEU A 7 7.15 42.54 22.96
CA LEU A 7 7.44 42.96 21.59
C LEU A 7 6.13 43.05 20.82
N SER A 8 5.68 44.29 20.59
CA SER A 8 4.60 44.65 19.71
C SER A 8 5.10 44.63 18.25
N PHE A 9 4.41 43.91 17.37
CA PHE A 9 4.58 44.03 15.91
C PHE A 9 3.37 44.73 15.29
N SER A 10 3.63 45.89 14.71
CA SER A 10 2.69 46.71 13.97
C SER A 10 2.37 46.12 12.61
N ARG A 11 1.08 46.20 12.31
CA ARG A 11 0.47 45.94 10.98
C ARG A 11 0.90 47.02 9.98
N ALA A 12 1.38 46.61 8.82
CA ALA A 12 1.39 47.48 7.62
C ALA A 12 0.49 46.83 6.56
N LEU A 13 -0.60 47.54 6.23
CA LEU A 13 -1.50 47.28 5.11
C LEU A 13 -0.93 47.92 3.84
N LEU A 14 -0.75 47.12 2.79
CA LEU A 14 -0.55 47.66 1.44
C LEU A 14 -1.60 47.05 0.51
N HIS A 15 -2.53 47.92 0.11
CA HIS A 15 -3.45 47.74 -1.01
C HIS A 15 -2.69 47.93 -2.32
N THR A 16 -2.79 46.95 -3.24
CA THR A 16 -2.61 47.23 -4.67
C THR A 16 -3.71 46.55 -5.47
N SER A 17 -4.38 47.38 -6.20
CA SER A 17 -5.50 47.12 -7.09
C SER A 17 -5.09 46.44 -8.39
N ALA A 18 -5.93 45.51 -8.85
CA ALA A 18 -5.83 44.85 -10.17
C ALA A 18 -6.42 45.72 -11.29
N PRO A 19 -6.06 45.51 -12.54
CA PRO A 19 -6.94 45.84 -13.66
C PRO A 19 -7.54 44.58 -14.31
N ARG A 20 -8.86 44.67 -14.53
CA ARG A 20 -9.67 43.78 -15.37
C ARG A 20 -9.35 44.01 -16.83
N SER A 21 -9.14 42.92 -17.60
CA SER A 21 -9.36 42.96 -19.04
C SER A 21 -10.33 41.86 -19.45
N SER A 22 -11.46 42.31 -19.96
CA SER A 22 -12.52 41.49 -20.56
C SER A 22 -12.17 41.20 -22.02
N PHE A 23 -12.16 39.91 -22.41
CA PHE A 23 -12.26 39.52 -23.82
C PHE A 23 -13.46 38.59 -24.01
N HIS A 24 -14.54 39.19 -24.55
CA HIS A 24 -15.65 38.45 -25.12
C HIS A 24 -15.24 37.88 -26.50
N ARG A 25 -15.28 36.59 -26.65
CA ARG A 25 -15.34 35.98 -27.99
C ARG A 25 -16.61 35.14 -28.09
N ARG A 26 -17.54 35.66 -28.88
CA ARG A 26 -18.72 34.92 -29.35
C ARG A 26 -18.24 33.83 -30.32
N VAL A 27 -18.67 32.62 -30.13
CA VAL A 27 -18.69 31.60 -31.15
C VAL A 27 -20.12 31.08 -31.30
N SER A 28 -20.58 31.17 -32.52
CA SER A 28 -21.91 30.82 -32.99
C SER A 28 -22.17 29.30 -32.93
N VAL A 29 -23.39 28.98 -32.49
CA VAL A 29 -23.98 27.65 -32.52
C VAL A 29 -24.58 27.41 -33.91
N SER A 30 -24.14 26.38 -34.60
CA SER A 30 -24.91 25.76 -35.69
C SER A 30 -25.22 24.32 -35.29
N GLY A 31 -26.53 24.01 -35.30
CA GLY A 31 -27.03 22.70 -34.91
C GLY A 31 -26.87 21.65 -35.97
N ALA A 32 -26.95 20.40 -35.54
CA ALA A 32 -27.81 19.37 -36.16
C ALA A 32 -27.45 17.98 -35.59
N GLY A 33 -28.43 17.17 -35.31
CA GLY A 33 -28.29 15.72 -35.38
C GLY A 33 -28.33 14.99 -34.01
N SER A 34 -29.53 14.74 -33.53
CA SER A 34 -29.85 13.74 -32.51
C SER A 34 -29.57 12.33 -33.06
N ALA A 35 -28.61 11.63 -32.45
CA ALA A 35 -28.55 10.18 -32.52
C ALA A 35 -28.28 9.67 -31.08
N LEU A 36 -29.24 8.97 -30.51
CA LEU A 36 -29.11 8.25 -29.25
C LEU A 36 -28.10 7.11 -29.44
N PRO A 37 -27.05 7.00 -28.63
CA PRO A 37 -26.20 5.82 -28.66
C PRO A 37 -26.87 4.66 -27.92
N ASP A 38 -26.91 3.52 -28.64
CA ASP A 38 -27.39 2.21 -28.27
C ASP A 38 -26.86 1.75 -26.89
N ALA A 39 -27.78 1.48 -25.97
CA ALA A 39 -27.54 1.09 -24.57
C ALA A 39 -26.94 -0.33 -24.41
N ARG A 40 -26.45 -0.97 -25.48
CA ARG A 40 -25.92 -2.34 -25.47
C ARG A 40 -24.40 -2.48 -25.53
N ARG A 41 -23.63 -1.39 -25.38
CA ARG A 41 -22.14 -1.42 -25.36
C ARG A 41 -21.49 -1.15 -24.00
N LEU A 42 -22.21 -1.32 -22.89
CA LEU A 42 -21.69 -1.03 -21.54
C LEU A 42 -21.46 -2.28 -20.70
N CYS A 43 -20.94 -3.36 -21.30
CA CYS A 43 -20.55 -4.52 -20.48
C CYS A 43 -19.30 -5.24 -21.01
N ARG A 44 -18.22 -4.51 -21.19
CA ARG A 44 -16.84 -5.02 -21.25
C ARG A 44 -15.88 -3.95 -20.78
N ARG A 45 -16.04 -3.44 -19.55
CA ARG A 45 -14.91 -2.87 -18.85
C ARG A 45 -14.11 -4.05 -18.29
N SER A 46 -13.12 -4.48 -19.06
CA SER A 46 -11.96 -5.16 -18.54
C SER A 46 -11.56 -4.42 -17.25
N LEU A 47 -11.51 -5.13 -16.12
CA LEU A 47 -10.95 -4.62 -14.88
C LEU A 47 -9.47 -4.32 -15.17
N ALA A 48 -9.18 -3.08 -15.56
CA ALA A 48 -7.82 -2.64 -15.74
C ALA A 48 -7.18 -2.67 -14.35
N VAL A 49 -6.22 -3.56 -14.16
CA VAL A 49 -5.29 -3.53 -13.05
C VAL A 49 -4.70 -2.12 -13.05
N SER A 50 -4.99 -1.31 -12.03
CA SER A 50 -4.41 0.02 -11.87
C SER A 50 -2.93 -0.18 -11.52
N ALA A 51 -2.09 -0.27 -12.54
CA ALA A 51 -0.64 -0.32 -12.37
C ALA A 51 -0.15 1.09 -12.05
N ALA A 52 0.43 1.30 -10.87
CA ALA A 52 1.20 2.49 -10.58
C ALA A 52 2.34 2.60 -11.60
N ALA A 53 2.44 3.75 -12.27
CA ALA A 53 3.40 3.98 -13.33
C ALA A 53 4.83 3.78 -12.83
N GLY A 54 5.58 2.83 -13.42
CA GLY A 54 7.03 2.72 -13.22
C GLY A 54 7.56 1.44 -12.53
N ALA A 55 6.71 0.46 -12.19
CA ALA A 55 7.21 -0.86 -11.83
C ALA A 55 7.64 -1.62 -13.09
N PRO A 56 8.73 -2.41 -13.07
CA PRO A 56 9.05 -3.29 -14.18
C PRO A 56 7.85 -4.23 -14.43
N PRO A 57 7.38 -4.37 -15.68
CA PRO A 57 6.33 -5.31 -15.99
C PRO A 57 6.84 -6.73 -15.65
N LEU A 58 5.96 -7.55 -15.08
CA LEU A 58 6.15 -9.00 -15.13
C LEU A 58 6.36 -9.36 -16.62
N ASP A 59 7.33 -10.19 -16.91
CA ASP A 59 7.64 -10.61 -18.28
C ASP A 59 6.37 -10.95 -19.05
N ALA A 60 6.27 -10.45 -20.29
CA ALA A 60 5.09 -10.64 -21.12
C ALA A 60 4.79 -12.15 -21.29
N GLY A 61 3.75 -12.63 -20.61
CA GLY A 61 3.35 -14.04 -20.61
C GLY A 61 3.39 -14.74 -19.25
N THR A 62 4.14 -14.22 -18.26
CA THR A 62 4.15 -14.77 -16.90
C THR A 62 3.09 -14.09 -16.05
N THR A 63 2.16 -14.86 -15.46
CA THR A 63 1.20 -14.31 -14.50
C THR A 63 1.88 -14.04 -13.16
N ALA A 64 1.34 -13.11 -12.36
CA ALA A 64 1.84 -12.87 -10.99
C ALA A 64 1.80 -14.16 -10.15
N TRP A 65 0.79 -15.01 -10.36
CA TRP A 65 0.70 -16.32 -9.73
C TRP A 65 1.84 -17.24 -10.12
N ASP A 66 2.21 -17.28 -11.40
CA ASP A 66 3.32 -18.13 -11.86
C ASP A 66 4.66 -17.62 -11.34
N ALA A 67 4.85 -16.32 -11.25
CA ALA A 67 6.05 -15.71 -10.66
C ALA A 67 6.25 -16.11 -9.19
N LEU A 68 5.18 -16.36 -8.43
CA LEU A 68 5.25 -16.85 -7.06
C LEU A 68 5.70 -18.32 -6.93
N ARG A 69 5.91 -19.03 -8.04
CA ARG A 69 6.38 -20.43 -8.01
C ARG A 69 7.78 -20.50 -7.39
N GLY A 70 7.94 -21.36 -6.40
CA GLY A 70 9.22 -21.54 -5.70
C GLY A 70 9.54 -20.44 -4.67
N VAL A 71 8.63 -19.47 -4.47
CA VAL A 71 8.76 -18.51 -3.38
C VAL A 71 8.22 -19.12 -2.10
N SER A 72 9.05 -19.16 -1.05
CA SER A 72 8.65 -19.55 0.30
C SER A 72 8.86 -18.40 1.26
N VAL A 73 7.98 -18.31 2.24
CA VAL A 73 8.04 -17.36 3.36
C VAL A 73 8.08 -18.12 4.67
N PHE A 74 8.50 -17.49 5.76
CA PHE A 74 8.65 -18.14 7.05
C PHE A 74 7.54 -17.67 8.00
N ALA A 75 6.75 -18.60 8.53
CA ALA A 75 5.68 -18.29 9.48
C ALA A 75 6.25 -17.66 10.75
N ALA A 76 5.68 -16.53 11.21
CA ALA A 76 6.16 -15.84 12.41
C ALA A 76 6.00 -16.71 13.67
N GLY A 77 4.94 -17.49 13.77
CA GLY A 77 4.65 -18.32 14.94
C GLY A 77 5.63 -19.48 15.11
N THR A 78 5.98 -20.16 14.02
CA THR A 78 6.76 -21.41 14.06
C THR A 78 8.19 -21.29 13.50
N GLY A 79 8.43 -20.31 12.65
CA GLY A 79 9.68 -20.18 11.89
C GLY A 79 9.79 -21.16 10.72
N HIS A 80 8.76 -21.97 10.45
CA HIS A 80 8.80 -22.93 9.33
C HIS A 80 8.62 -22.22 8.00
N ALA A 81 9.32 -22.70 6.98
CA ALA A 81 9.13 -22.27 5.61
C ALA A 81 7.81 -22.82 5.05
N VAL A 82 7.03 -21.93 4.42
CA VAL A 82 5.76 -22.27 3.76
C VAL A 82 5.81 -21.72 2.35
N PRO A 83 5.48 -22.50 1.31
CA PRO A 83 5.35 -21.97 -0.04
C PRO A 83 4.27 -20.87 -0.05
N LEU A 84 4.60 -19.71 -0.62
CA LEU A 84 3.68 -18.57 -0.60
C LEU A 84 2.33 -18.89 -1.28
N ARG A 85 2.37 -19.72 -2.32
CA ARG A 85 1.18 -20.16 -3.05
C ARG A 85 0.24 -21.08 -2.27
N ASP A 86 0.71 -21.66 -1.16
CA ASP A 86 -0.07 -22.60 -0.32
C ASP A 86 -0.83 -21.84 0.80
N LEU A 87 -0.65 -20.52 0.88
CA LEU A 87 -1.28 -19.71 1.92
C LEU A 87 -2.75 -19.40 1.67
N TRP A 88 -3.27 -19.68 0.46
CA TRP A 88 -4.71 -19.55 0.12
C TRP A 88 -5.12 -20.57 -0.93
N ASP A 89 -6.43 -20.79 -1.07
CA ASP A 89 -6.98 -21.66 -2.09
C ASP A 89 -6.81 -21.05 -3.50
N PRO A 90 -6.07 -21.73 -4.41
CA PRO A 90 -5.84 -21.23 -5.76
C PRO A 90 -7.05 -21.33 -6.69
N SER A 91 -8.15 -21.97 -6.28
CA SER A 91 -9.37 -22.09 -7.10
C SER A 91 -10.35 -20.94 -6.84
N GLU A 92 -10.62 -20.62 -5.57
CA GLU A 92 -11.71 -19.71 -5.20
C GLU A 92 -11.32 -18.65 -4.18
N GLY A 93 -10.24 -18.87 -3.41
CA GLY A 93 -9.88 -18.02 -2.28
C GLY A 93 -9.55 -16.59 -2.69
N VAL A 94 -10.12 -15.62 -1.99
CA VAL A 94 -9.70 -14.22 -2.06
C VAL A 94 -8.65 -13.98 -0.97
N VAL A 95 -7.50 -13.43 -1.35
CA VAL A 95 -6.43 -13.10 -0.41
C VAL A 95 -5.89 -11.70 -0.62
N VAL A 96 -5.66 -11.00 0.48
CA VAL A 96 -4.88 -9.76 0.53
C VAL A 96 -3.49 -10.10 1.01
N VAL A 97 -2.50 -9.86 0.16
CA VAL A 97 -1.07 -10.02 0.47
C VAL A 97 -0.48 -8.64 0.69
N ALA A 98 -0.24 -8.29 1.95
CA ALA A 98 0.37 -7.02 2.35
C ALA A 98 1.87 -7.24 2.56
N LEU A 99 2.71 -6.65 1.69
CA LEU A 99 4.16 -6.70 1.82
C LEU A 99 4.64 -5.44 2.55
N LEU A 100 5.03 -5.61 3.80
CA LEU A 100 5.64 -4.57 4.63
C LEU A 100 7.09 -4.35 4.18
N ARG A 101 7.64 -3.15 4.35
CA ARG A 101 9.06 -2.92 4.05
C ARG A 101 9.95 -3.86 4.90
N HIS A 102 9.95 -3.66 6.20
CA HIS A 102 10.61 -4.51 7.18
C HIS A 102 10.02 -4.29 8.58
N PHE A 103 10.24 -5.21 9.51
CA PHE A 103 9.60 -5.21 10.83
C PHE A 103 10.05 -4.08 11.77
N GLY A 104 11.16 -3.41 11.48
CA GLY A 104 11.64 -2.23 12.20
C GLY A 104 11.32 -0.90 11.52
N CYS A 105 10.40 -0.85 10.56
CA CYS A 105 9.94 0.39 9.93
C CYS A 105 8.70 0.94 10.66
N PHE A 106 8.78 2.16 11.17
CA PHE A 106 7.68 2.78 11.94
C PHE A 106 6.39 2.93 11.12
N CYS A 107 6.48 3.24 9.81
CA CYS A 107 5.31 3.27 8.93
C CYS A 107 4.72 1.87 8.72
N CYS A 108 5.53 0.81 8.76
CA CYS A 108 5.03 -0.56 8.68
C CYS A 108 4.29 -0.97 9.96
N TRP A 109 4.66 -0.42 11.11
CA TRP A 109 3.91 -0.59 12.35
C TRP A 109 2.54 0.08 12.27
N GLU A 110 2.47 1.28 11.70
CA GLU A 110 1.19 1.94 11.40
C GLU A 110 0.33 1.07 10.49
N LEU A 111 0.87 0.66 9.33
CA LEU A 111 0.14 -0.20 8.40
C LEU A 111 -0.32 -1.50 9.05
N ALA A 112 0.53 -2.19 9.81
CA ALA A 112 0.17 -3.42 10.51
C ALA A 112 -0.94 -3.20 11.55
N SER A 113 -0.91 -2.07 12.27
CA SER A 113 -1.99 -1.67 13.18
C SER A 113 -3.32 -1.51 12.45
N ASP A 114 -3.31 -0.84 11.29
CA ASP A 114 -4.52 -0.60 10.51
C ASP A 114 -5.02 -1.85 9.79
N LEU A 115 -4.11 -2.70 9.32
CA LEU A 115 -4.45 -4.04 8.81
C LEU A 115 -5.15 -4.87 9.89
N LYS A 116 -4.58 -4.92 11.10
CA LYS A 116 -5.20 -5.62 12.24
C LYS A 116 -6.61 -5.13 12.53
N LYS A 117 -6.83 -3.81 12.61
CA LYS A 117 -8.16 -3.21 12.81
C LYS A 117 -9.13 -3.55 11.68
N SER A 118 -8.60 -3.76 10.47
CA SER A 118 -9.39 -4.04 9.28
C SER A 118 -9.63 -5.54 9.02
N MET A 119 -8.96 -6.45 9.75
CA MET A 119 -9.12 -7.91 9.57
C MET A 119 -10.58 -8.36 9.58
N PRO A 120 -11.43 -7.94 10.56
CA PRO A 120 -12.84 -8.37 10.56
C PRO A 120 -13.62 -7.92 9.30
N LYS A 121 -13.22 -6.79 8.70
CA LYS A 121 -13.84 -6.30 7.45
C LYS A 121 -13.43 -7.15 6.24
N PHE A 122 -12.16 -7.59 6.19
CA PHE A 122 -11.66 -8.49 5.16
C PHE A 122 -12.31 -9.87 5.29
N GLU A 123 -12.37 -10.42 6.50
CA GLU A 123 -13.05 -11.69 6.79
C GLU A 123 -14.52 -11.65 6.39
N SER A 124 -15.23 -10.56 6.72
CA SER A 124 -16.64 -10.36 6.32
C SER A 124 -16.80 -10.23 4.79
N ALA A 125 -15.75 -9.86 4.08
CA ALA A 125 -15.71 -9.84 2.61
C ALA A 125 -15.23 -11.18 2.01
N GLY A 126 -15.05 -12.23 2.82
CA GLY A 126 -14.55 -13.54 2.38
C GLY A 126 -13.07 -13.53 2.00
N ALA A 127 -12.32 -12.52 2.41
CA ALA A 127 -10.91 -12.37 2.06
C ALA A 127 -10.01 -12.72 3.25
N LYS A 128 -9.01 -13.59 3.01
CA LYS A 128 -7.92 -13.84 3.94
C LYS A 128 -6.90 -12.70 3.86
N LEU A 129 -6.40 -12.24 5.01
CA LEU A 129 -5.31 -11.26 5.07
C LEU A 129 -4.03 -11.96 5.52
N ILE A 130 -2.96 -11.77 4.78
CA ILE A 130 -1.59 -12.14 5.14
C ILE A 130 -0.66 -10.94 5.01
N ALA A 131 0.22 -10.78 6.01
CA ALA A 131 1.25 -9.75 6.01
C ALA A 131 2.63 -10.42 5.95
N ILE A 132 3.51 -9.90 5.09
CA ILE A 132 4.87 -10.40 4.90
C ILE A 132 5.82 -9.22 5.11
N GLY A 133 6.91 -9.42 5.86
CA GLY A 133 7.92 -8.37 6.06
C GLY A 133 9.33 -8.88 5.77
N VAL A 134 10.21 -7.96 5.36
CA VAL A 134 11.64 -8.30 5.21
C VAL A 134 12.27 -8.51 6.58
N GLY A 135 12.90 -9.66 6.76
CA GLY A 135 13.58 -10.05 7.99
C GLY A 135 13.34 -11.51 8.33
N THR A 136 13.73 -11.91 9.53
CA THR A 136 13.55 -13.28 10.07
C THR A 136 12.20 -13.41 10.79
N SER A 137 11.76 -14.67 11.03
CA SER A 137 10.58 -14.96 11.83
C SER A 137 10.65 -14.37 13.26
N ASP A 138 11.84 -14.30 13.86
CA ASP A 138 12.03 -13.68 15.17
C ASP A 138 11.74 -12.16 15.12
N LYS A 139 12.15 -11.49 14.05
CA LYS A 139 11.83 -10.08 13.85
C LYS A 139 10.34 -9.85 13.59
N ALA A 140 9.68 -10.78 12.89
CA ALA A 140 8.24 -10.76 12.73
C ALA A 140 7.51 -10.91 14.08
N ARG A 141 7.99 -11.77 14.98
CA ARG A 141 7.45 -11.90 16.34
C ARG A 141 7.56 -10.61 17.14
N ILE A 142 8.67 -9.86 17.03
CA ILE A 142 8.81 -8.55 17.69
C ILE A 142 7.67 -7.60 17.29
N LEU A 143 7.31 -7.56 16.01
CA LEU A 143 6.15 -6.77 15.55
C LEU A 143 4.84 -7.32 16.11
N ALA A 144 4.65 -8.65 16.04
CA ALA A 144 3.44 -9.31 16.52
C ALA A 144 3.20 -9.04 18.01
N ASP A 145 4.24 -9.12 18.83
CA ASP A 145 4.17 -8.87 20.27
C ASP A 145 3.86 -7.39 20.59
N GLY A 146 4.52 -6.48 19.87
CA GLY A 146 4.35 -5.05 20.09
C GLY A 146 2.99 -4.49 19.65
N LEU A 147 2.34 -5.10 18.65
CA LEU A 147 1.05 -4.68 18.08
C LEU A 147 -0.10 -5.65 18.37
N PRO A 148 0.05 -6.69 19.21
CA PRO A 148 -0.71 -7.94 19.24
C PRO A 148 -1.31 -8.32 17.86
N PHE A 149 -0.42 -8.45 16.85
CA PHE A 149 -0.81 -8.87 15.50
C PHE A 149 -0.90 -10.39 15.42
N PRO A 150 -1.92 -10.97 14.75
CA PRO A 150 -2.09 -12.42 14.68
C PRO A 150 -0.89 -13.11 13.99
N VAL A 151 -0.18 -13.95 14.71
CA VAL A 151 1.04 -14.61 14.22
C VAL A 151 0.79 -15.55 13.04
N ASP A 152 -0.42 -16.12 12.95
CA ASP A 152 -0.84 -17.01 11.86
C ASP A 152 -1.08 -16.28 10.54
N SER A 153 -1.20 -14.95 10.60
CA SER A 153 -1.33 -14.08 9.43
C SER A 153 -0.03 -13.32 9.12
N LEU A 154 1.06 -13.59 9.84
CA LEU A 154 2.33 -12.88 9.71
C LEU A 154 3.46 -13.80 9.27
N TYR A 155 4.19 -13.35 8.24
CA TYR A 155 5.27 -14.11 7.62
C TYR A 155 6.50 -13.24 7.41
N ALA A 156 7.65 -13.86 7.32
CA ALA A 156 8.93 -13.22 7.05
C ALA A 156 9.50 -13.69 5.70
N ASP A 157 10.08 -12.77 4.94
CA ASP A 157 10.82 -13.05 3.70
C ASP A 157 12.23 -12.44 3.80
N PRO A 158 13.20 -13.15 4.40
CA PRO A 158 14.54 -12.62 4.60
C PRO A 158 15.31 -12.39 3.30
N GLU A 159 14.98 -13.13 2.25
CA GLU A 159 15.63 -13.06 0.95
C GLU A 159 14.91 -12.12 -0.04
N ARG A 160 13.76 -11.55 0.36
CA ARG A 160 12.92 -10.64 -0.45
C ARG A 160 12.42 -11.25 -1.77
N LYS A 161 12.36 -12.59 -1.85
CA LYS A 161 11.92 -13.28 -3.07
C LYS A 161 10.52 -12.90 -3.52
N ALA A 162 9.58 -12.73 -2.57
CA ALA A 162 8.22 -12.27 -2.88
C ALA A 162 8.23 -10.85 -3.45
N TYR A 163 9.09 -9.99 -2.94
CA TYR A 163 9.22 -8.59 -3.38
C TYR A 163 9.77 -8.52 -4.80
N ASP A 164 10.83 -9.27 -5.08
CA ASP A 164 11.50 -9.28 -6.39
C ASP A 164 10.55 -9.78 -7.49
N VAL A 165 9.88 -10.92 -7.28
CA VAL A 165 8.97 -11.50 -8.28
C VAL A 165 7.69 -10.70 -8.49
N LEU A 166 7.24 -9.92 -7.49
CA LEU A 166 6.10 -9.03 -7.61
C LEU A 166 6.48 -7.63 -8.10
N GLY A 167 7.76 -7.40 -8.36
CA GLY A 167 8.28 -6.16 -8.94
C GLY A 167 8.16 -4.95 -8.00
N LEU A 168 8.41 -5.12 -6.70
CA LEU A 168 8.40 -4.02 -5.76
C LEU A 168 9.67 -3.17 -5.88
N TYR A 169 9.54 -1.89 -5.60
CA TYR A 169 10.64 -0.95 -5.69
C TYR A 169 11.67 -1.17 -4.57
N HIS A 170 12.90 -0.84 -4.91
CA HIS A 170 14.04 -0.92 -4.02
C HIS A 170 14.98 0.27 -4.24
N GLY A 171 15.71 0.68 -3.22
CA GLY A 171 16.81 1.64 -3.32
C GLY A 171 16.66 2.90 -2.49
N LEU A 172 17.80 3.57 -2.32
CA LEU A 172 17.96 4.75 -1.45
C LEU A 172 17.07 5.92 -1.87
N GLY A 173 16.98 6.18 -3.18
CA GLY A 173 16.17 7.28 -3.72
C GLY A 173 14.69 7.14 -3.35
N ARG A 174 14.13 5.94 -3.47
CA ARG A 174 12.75 5.63 -3.08
C ARG A 174 12.55 5.71 -1.57
N THR A 175 13.55 5.30 -0.80
CA THR A 175 13.46 5.27 0.65
C THR A 175 13.49 6.67 1.28
N LEU A 176 14.34 7.58 0.77
CA LEU A 176 14.62 8.87 1.43
C LEU A 176 14.04 10.07 0.67
N PHE A 177 13.94 10.00 -0.66
CA PHE A 177 13.66 11.17 -1.50
C PHE A 177 12.38 11.07 -2.32
N SER A 178 11.55 10.03 -2.10
CA SER A 178 10.29 9.90 -2.81
C SER A 178 9.29 10.96 -2.36
N PRO A 179 8.68 11.73 -3.28
CA PRO A 179 7.57 12.64 -2.94
C PRO A 179 6.37 11.92 -2.32
N ALA A 180 6.18 10.63 -2.64
CA ALA A 180 5.12 9.81 -2.07
C ALA A 180 5.24 9.66 -0.55
N SER A 181 6.46 9.74 -0.01
CA SER A 181 6.71 9.72 1.45
C SER A 181 6.15 10.95 2.19
N ALA A 182 5.78 12.02 1.47
CA ALA A 182 5.15 13.18 2.10
C ALA A 182 3.78 12.85 2.74
N LYS A 183 3.12 11.79 2.32
CA LYS A 183 1.87 11.28 2.94
C LYS A 183 2.03 10.94 4.42
N ILE A 184 3.26 10.69 4.90
CA ILE A 184 3.56 10.44 6.31
C ILE A 184 3.12 11.61 7.19
N TYR A 185 3.31 12.85 6.72
CA TYR A 185 2.98 14.04 7.51
C TYR A 185 1.49 14.17 7.85
N SER A 186 0.60 13.64 7.02
CA SER A 186 -0.84 13.64 7.29
C SER A 186 -1.29 12.57 8.28
N ARG A 187 -0.40 11.64 8.68
CA ARG A 187 -0.71 10.49 9.52
C ARG A 187 0.14 10.40 10.81
N LEU A 188 0.75 11.51 11.22
CA LEU A 188 1.66 11.51 12.39
C LEU A 188 0.99 11.01 13.67
N ASP A 189 -0.29 11.33 13.90
CA ASP A 189 -1.02 10.87 15.09
C ASP A 189 -1.27 9.35 15.05
N SER A 190 -1.65 8.81 13.89
CA SER A 190 -1.82 7.38 13.66
C SER A 190 -0.50 6.62 13.88
N ILE A 191 0.59 7.14 13.34
CA ILE A 191 1.94 6.59 13.52
C ILE A 191 2.33 6.59 14.99
N LYS A 192 2.12 7.72 15.69
CA LYS A 192 2.43 7.84 17.12
C LYS A 192 1.67 6.83 17.97
N GLU A 193 0.40 6.62 17.67
CA GLU A 193 -0.42 5.62 18.37
C GLU A 193 0.08 4.19 18.08
N ALA A 194 0.34 3.84 16.83
CA ALA A 194 0.80 2.52 16.44
C ALA A 194 2.21 2.19 16.94
N THR A 195 3.02 3.22 17.23
CA THR A 195 4.41 3.06 17.63
C THR A 195 4.66 3.17 19.13
N LYS A 196 3.63 3.06 19.97
CA LYS A 196 3.80 3.11 21.45
C LYS A 196 4.78 2.07 21.99
N ASN A 197 4.75 0.86 21.42
CA ASN A 197 5.63 -0.26 21.79
C ASN A 197 6.71 -0.52 20.73
N TYR A 198 6.96 0.47 19.87
CA TYR A 198 7.89 0.33 18.75
C TYR A 198 9.32 0.08 19.20
N THR A 199 10.02 -0.73 18.41
CA THR A 199 11.44 -1.00 18.60
C THR A 199 12.18 -1.16 17.26
N LEU A 200 13.41 -0.68 17.21
CA LEU A 200 14.31 -0.87 16.08
C LEU A 200 14.84 -2.31 15.93
N LYS A 201 14.64 -3.18 16.93
CA LYS A 201 15.13 -4.57 16.91
C LYS A 201 14.59 -5.39 15.72
N GLY A 202 13.43 -5.00 15.16
CA GLY A 202 12.87 -5.60 13.95
C GLY A 202 13.57 -5.19 12.66
N THR A 203 14.53 -4.25 12.68
CA THR A 203 15.25 -3.79 11.49
C THR A 203 16.18 -4.88 10.95
N PRO A 204 16.24 -5.14 9.62
CA PRO A 204 17.24 -6.01 9.02
C PRO A 204 18.67 -5.56 9.35
N ALA A 205 19.60 -6.51 9.39
CA ALA A 205 21.00 -6.20 9.63
C ALA A 205 21.68 -5.60 8.39
N ASP A 206 21.18 -5.93 7.20
CA ASP A 206 21.68 -5.46 5.92
C ASP A 206 20.91 -4.23 5.41
N LEU A 207 21.64 -3.30 4.81
CA LEU A 207 21.06 -2.09 4.21
C LEU A 207 20.10 -2.42 3.06
N THR A 208 20.32 -3.51 2.35
CA THR A 208 19.49 -3.93 1.23
C THR A 208 18.05 -4.19 1.69
N GLY A 209 17.87 -4.90 2.80
CA GLY A 209 16.56 -5.11 3.40
C GLY A 209 15.89 -3.83 3.87
N VAL A 210 16.67 -2.86 4.39
CA VAL A 210 16.16 -1.55 4.82
C VAL A 210 15.66 -0.70 3.65
N MET A 211 16.28 -0.84 2.46
CA MET A 211 15.93 -0.06 1.26
C MET A 211 14.73 -0.64 0.47
N GLN A 212 14.17 -1.78 0.89
CA GLN A 212 13.02 -2.38 0.26
C GLN A 212 11.76 -1.56 0.48
N GLN A 213 10.96 -1.34 -0.59
CA GLN A 213 9.63 -0.78 -0.49
C GLN A 213 8.59 -1.88 -0.38
N GLY A 214 7.43 -1.53 0.19
CA GLY A 214 6.31 -2.43 0.36
C GLY A 214 5.34 -2.44 -0.81
N GLY A 215 4.18 -3.01 -0.57
CA GLY A 215 3.07 -3.03 -1.52
C GLY A 215 1.91 -3.87 -1.04
N MET A 216 0.82 -3.86 -1.80
CA MET A 216 -0.37 -4.62 -1.47
C MET A 216 -1.00 -5.22 -2.72
N PHE A 217 -1.31 -6.51 -2.65
CA PHE A 217 -1.84 -7.28 -3.77
C PHE A 217 -3.10 -8.02 -3.34
N VAL A 218 -4.08 -8.10 -4.23
CA VAL A 218 -5.26 -8.93 -4.01
C VAL A 218 -5.32 -9.97 -5.11
N PHE A 219 -5.38 -11.23 -4.71
CA PHE A 219 -5.62 -12.35 -5.60
C PHE A 219 -7.01 -12.92 -5.38
N LYS A 220 -7.66 -13.32 -6.48
CA LYS A 220 -8.78 -14.27 -6.47
C LYS A 220 -8.30 -15.57 -7.12
N GLY A 221 -8.20 -16.62 -6.32
CA GLY A 221 -7.55 -17.84 -6.77
C GLY A 221 -6.15 -17.53 -7.32
N LYS A 222 -5.94 -17.79 -8.59
CA LYS A 222 -4.68 -17.50 -9.31
C LYS A 222 -4.63 -16.14 -9.98
N GLN A 223 -5.75 -15.41 -10.02
CA GLN A 223 -5.84 -14.13 -10.71
C GLN A 223 -5.43 -12.97 -9.80
N LEU A 224 -4.47 -12.15 -10.23
CA LEU A 224 -4.19 -10.87 -9.60
C LEU A 224 -5.27 -9.86 -10.02
N VAL A 225 -6.05 -9.35 -9.04
CA VAL A 225 -7.15 -8.41 -9.28
C VAL A 225 -6.82 -6.98 -8.82
N TYR A 226 -5.83 -6.84 -7.94
CA TYR A 226 -5.34 -5.53 -7.49
C TYR A 226 -3.85 -5.59 -7.21
N ALA A 227 -3.13 -4.55 -7.58
CA ALA A 227 -1.72 -4.38 -7.27
C ALA A 227 -1.41 -2.92 -6.92
N TRP A 228 -0.82 -2.71 -5.77
CA TRP A 228 -0.25 -1.44 -5.34
C TRP A 228 1.22 -1.68 -4.99
N ARG A 229 2.11 -0.84 -5.47
CA ARG A 229 3.53 -0.86 -5.15
C ARG A 229 3.91 0.48 -4.55
N ASP A 230 4.39 0.47 -3.32
CA ASP A 230 4.76 1.69 -2.61
C ASP A 230 5.90 2.40 -3.36
N GLU A 231 5.67 3.63 -3.81
CA GLU A 231 6.69 4.43 -4.50
C GLU A 231 7.73 5.03 -3.54
N GLY A 232 7.46 4.97 -2.25
CA GLY A 232 8.33 5.48 -1.21
C GLY A 232 7.93 5.01 0.18
N THR A 233 8.70 5.40 1.18
CA THR A 233 8.42 5.06 2.58
C THR A 233 7.04 5.58 2.99
N GLY A 234 6.17 4.69 3.47
CA GLY A 234 4.83 5.06 3.94
C GLY A 234 3.79 5.35 2.85
N ASP A 235 4.08 5.03 1.59
CA ASP A 235 3.12 5.14 0.48
C ASP A 235 2.18 3.92 0.42
N HIS A 236 1.45 3.69 1.50
CA HIS A 236 0.59 2.51 1.61
C HIS A 236 -0.69 2.62 0.78
N ALA A 237 -1.15 1.48 0.27
CA ALA A 237 -2.44 1.36 -0.41
C ALA A 237 -3.58 1.83 0.51
N PRO A 238 -4.57 2.60 0.00
CA PRO A 238 -5.78 2.91 0.75
C PRO A 238 -6.57 1.62 1.05
N LEU A 239 -6.72 1.26 2.33
CA LEU A 239 -7.35 -0.02 2.73
C LEU A 239 -8.82 -0.12 2.29
N ASP A 240 -9.54 1.01 2.19
CA ASP A 240 -10.91 1.03 1.68
C ASP A 240 -10.99 0.65 0.20
N ASP A 241 -9.98 1.00 -0.61
CA ASP A 241 -9.88 0.59 -2.01
C ASP A 241 -9.61 -0.92 -2.10
N VAL A 242 -8.69 -1.43 -1.28
CA VAL A 242 -8.38 -2.86 -1.19
C VAL A 242 -9.63 -3.65 -0.79
N LEU A 243 -10.35 -3.19 0.23
CA LEU A 243 -11.58 -3.83 0.71
C LEU A 243 -12.68 -3.80 -0.34
N ARG A 244 -12.80 -2.70 -1.09
CA ARG A 244 -13.73 -2.60 -2.20
C ARG A 244 -13.43 -3.63 -3.28
N MET A 245 -12.15 -3.82 -3.62
CA MET A 245 -11.73 -4.86 -4.56
C MET A 245 -12.09 -6.27 -4.09
N CYS A 246 -11.87 -6.57 -2.80
CA CYS A 246 -12.29 -7.87 -2.24
C CYS A 246 -13.79 -8.14 -2.38
N ARG A 247 -14.63 -7.11 -2.18
CA ARG A 247 -16.10 -7.23 -2.27
C ARG A 247 -16.64 -7.30 -3.70
N GLN A 248 -15.93 -6.71 -4.67
CA GLN A 248 -16.35 -6.70 -6.08
C GLN A 248 -16.07 -8.00 -6.81
N VAL A 249 -15.29 -8.86 -6.21
CA VAL A 249 -14.99 -10.18 -6.76
C VAL A 249 -16.13 -11.12 -6.35
N PRO A 250 -16.97 -11.63 -7.30
CA PRO A 250 -18.05 -12.56 -6.95
C PRO A 250 -17.44 -13.78 -6.25
N ILE A 251 -17.95 -14.09 -5.07
CA ILE A 251 -17.74 -15.39 -4.45
C ILE A 251 -18.59 -16.35 -5.29
N ALA A 252 -17.94 -17.31 -5.95
CA ALA A 252 -18.62 -18.29 -6.78
C ALA A 252 -19.45 -19.25 -5.92
#